data_784cb7be337364644dd32b63fd70d063
#
_entry.id   784cb7be337364644dd32b63fd70d063
#
_cell.length_a   1.000
_cell.length_b   1.000
_cell.length_c   1.000
_cell.angle_alpha   90.00
_cell.angle_beta   90.00
_cell.angle_gamma   90.00
#
_symmetry.space_group_name_H-M   'P 1'
#
loop_
_entity.id
_entity.type
_entity.pdbx_description
1 polymer ?
#
loop_
_entity_poly.entity_id
_entity_poly.type
_entity_poly.pdbx_seq_one_letter_code
_entity_poly.pdbx_strand_id
1 'polypeptide(L)'
;FTNGKTVKSTIENYNSKLGTKNLSYITGGKTGFISASGYCLATTATIDDVNYLLITLNADKSEKAPHIEDAIKTYTYFSTNYGYKIIVDNNDIVTTLKTKNAKEKTIDIKAGTQIKKYLKNDFDKNKIKYEYTGTDTISYFTKKGTLLGNVSIIYDGKELDNFKLIYSETLTFSLISFIWNNLIIIIVILFILFIVFRIIQLTIKKKRRQRRHQQRKPQN
;
A
#
# COMPACT_ATOMS: atom_id res chain seq x y z
N PHE A 1 -17.03 36.89 -12.58
CA PHE A 1 -17.46 37.67 -13.75
C PHE A 1 -16.74 39.04 -13.71
N THR A 2 -16.23 39.50 -14.85
CA THR A 2 -15.42 40.71 -14.97
C THR A 2 -16.19 42.01 -14.75
N ASN A 3 -17.52 41.95 -14.60
CA ASN A 3 -18.41 43.12 -14.41
C ASN A 3 -18.81 43.38 -12.94
N GLY A 4 -18.18 42.70 -11.97
CA GLY A 4 -18.47 42.86 -10.53
C GLY A 4 -19.86 42.40 -10.08
N LYS A 5 -20.67 41.78 -10.94
CA LYS A 5 -21.97 41.23 -10.53
C LYS A 5 -21.83 39.88 -9.87
N THR A 6 -22.38 39.73 -8.66
CA THR A 6 -22.47 38.44 -7.95
C THR A 6 -23.74 37.72 -8.45
N VAL A 7 -23.58 36.50 -8.95
CA VAL A 7 -24.69 35.63 -9.31
C VAL A 7 -24.83 34.57 -8.23
N LYS A 8 -25.94 34.55 -7.51
CA LYS A 8 -26.25 33.50 -6.53
C LYS A 8 -26.73 32.24 -7.26
N SER A 9 -26.34 31.09 -6.77
CA SER A 9 -26.80 29.81 -7.30
C SER A 9 -28.32 29.68 -7.08
N THR A 10 -29.00 29.05 -8.02
CA THR A 10 -30.45 28.83 -7.93
C THR A 10 -30.80 27.98 -6.70
N ILE A 11 -29.93 27.04 -6.30
CA ILE A 11 -30.09 26.21 -5.10
C ILE A 11 -29.99 27.05 -3.84
N GLU A 12 -29.03 27.96 -3.73
CA GLU A 12 -28.89 28.88 -2.61
C GLU A 12 -30.17 29.73 -2.41
N ASN A 13 -30.73 30.22 -3.48
CA ASN A 13 -31.99 30.95 -3.43
C ASN A 13 -33.17 30.05 -3.00
N TYR A 14 -33.20 28.79 -3.44
CA TYR A 14 -34.27 27.85 -3.06
C TYR A 14 -34.17 27.44 -1.59
N ASN A 15 -32.97 27.20 -1.09
CA ASN A 15 -32.73 26.87 0.33
C ASN A 15 -33.24 27.93 1.29
N SER A 16 -33.07 29.22 0.90
CA SER A 16 -33.59 30.33 1.70
C SER A 16 -35.14 30.37 1.69
N LYS A 17 -35.77 29.87 0.63
CA LYS A 17 -37.24 29.83 0.52
C LYS A 17 -37.88 28.60 1.14
N LEU A 18 -37.22 27.46 1.15
CA LEU A 18 -37.74 26.21 1.66
C LEU A 18 -37.44 26.01 3.17
N GLY A 19 -36.69 26.93 3.80
CA GLY A 19 -36.35 26.83 5.22
C GLY A 19 -35.48 25.58 5.56
N THR A 20 -34.95 24.91 4.57
CA THR A 20 -34.09 23.72 4.75
C THR A 20 -32.76 24.17 5.29
N LYS A 21 -32.56 23.95 6.56
CA LYS A 21 -31.31 24.16 7.28
C LYS A 21 -30.29 23.09 6.81
N ASN A 22 -29.08 23.53 6.52
CA ASN A 22 -27.87 22.70 6.31
C ASN A 22 -27.66 22.02 4.95
N LEU A 23 -27.61 22.81 3.90
CA LEU A 23 -27.01 22.36 2.63
C LEU A 23 -25.68 23.11 2.37
N SER A 24 -24.90 23.31 3.44
CA SER A 24 -23.57 23.97 3.36
C SER A 24 -22.59 23.24 2.45
N TYR A 25 -22.83 21.95 2.20
CA TYR A 25 -22.03 21.14 1.28
C TYR A 25 -22.29 21.37 -0.21
N ILE A 26 -23.42 22.01 -0.60
CA ILE A 26 -23.68 22.28 -2.03
C ILE A 26 -22.87 23.50 -2.46
N THR A 27 -22.04 23.30 -3.50
CA THR A 27 -21.08 24.29 -3.99
C THR A 27 -21.59 25.04 -5.22
N GLY A 28 -22.61 24.51 -5.91
CA GLY A 28 -23.19 25.19 -7.09
C GLY A 28 -24.33 24.41 -7.72
N GLY A 29 -25.04 25.05 -8.63
CA GLY A 29 -26.11 24.41 -9.39
C GLY A 29 -26.69 25.27 -10.48
N LYS A 30 -27.29 24.61 -11.48
CA LYS A 30 -28.00 25.20 -12.61
C LYS A 30 -29.24 24.40 -12.92
N THR A 31 -30.39 25.04 -12.85
CA THR A 31 -31.69 24.49 -13.28
C THR A 31 -31.91 24.69 -14.76
N GLY A 32 -32.71 23.83 -15.35
CA GLY A 32 -33.21 23.93 -16.71
C GLY A 32 -34.64 23.39 -16.79
N PHE A 33 -35.45 23.99 -17.62
CA PHE A 33 -36.82 23.53 -17.91
C PHE A 33 -37.20 23.85 -19.34
N ILE A 34 -37.65 22.84 -20.05
CA ILE A 34 -38.44 22.97 -21.28
C ILE A 34 -39.57 21.95 -21.23
N SER A 35 -40.68 22.21 -21.96
CA SER A 35 -41.86 21.33 -21.93
C SER A 35 -41.53 19.89 -22.31
N ALA A 36 -40.55 19.66 -23.19
CA ALA A 36 -40.12 18.33 -23.64
C ALA A 36 -39.23 17.60 -22.63
N SER A 37 -38.31 18.30 -21.93
CA SER A 37 -37.35 17.68 -21.00
C SER A 37 -37.78 17.70 -19.55
N GLY A 38 -38.87 18.38 -19.19
CA GLY A 38 -39.26 18.56 -17.79
C GLY A 38 -38.28 19.38 -16.97
N TYR A 39 -38.32 19.23 -15.65
CA TYR A 39 -37.39 19.87 -14.75
C TYR A 39 -36.05 19.14 -14.74
N CYS A 40 -34.98 19.88 -14.99
CA CYS A 40 -33.60 19.36 -14.96
C CYS A 40 -32.76 20.20 -14.01
N LEU A 41 -31.74 19.56 -13.43
CA LEU A 41 -30.81 20.18 -12.49
C LEU A 41 -29.44 19.54 -12.60
N ALA A 42 -28.39 20.34 -12.69
CA ALA A 42 -27.02 19.92 -12.45
C ALA A 42 -26.52 20.64 -11.20
N THR A 43 -25.98 19.88 -10.23
CA THR A 43 -25.45 20.43 -8.98
C THR A 43 -24.12 19.83 -8.64
N THR A 44 -23.30 20.62 -7.93
CA THR A 44 -22.06 20.15 -7.32
C THR A 44 -22.14 20.27 -5.80
N ALA A 45 -21.51 19.34 -5.11
CA ALA A 45 -21.41 19.34 -3.66
C ALA A 45 -20.06 18.81 -3.22
N THR A 46 -19.60 19.25 -2.03
CA THR A 46 -18.42 18.68 -1.36
C THR A 46 -18.87 18.13 -0.01
N ILE A 47 -18.73 16.81 0.17
CA ILE A 47 -19.10 16.08 1.40
C ILE A 47 -17.88 15.28 1.84
N ASP A 48 -17.37 15.52 3.05
CA ASP A 48 -16.19 14.87 3.60
C ASP A 48 -14.98 14.90 2.64
N ASP A 49 -14.70 16.08 2.06
CA ASP A 49 -13.65 16.31 1.05
C ASP A 49 -13.83 15.54 -0.28
N VAL A 50 -14.99 14.92 -0.49
CA VAL A 50 -15.36 14.29 -1.76
C VAL A 50 -16.24 15.23 -2.58
N ASN A 51 -15.84 15.48 -3.83
CA ASN A 51 -16.61 16.28 -4.76
C ASN A 51 -17.61 15.42 -5.53
N TYR A 52 -18.87 15.84 -5.51
CA TYR A 52 -19.98 15.19 -6.20
C TYR A 52 -20.51 16.08 -7.32
N LEU A 53 -20.90 15.44 -8.41
CA LEU A 53 -21.74 16.00 -9.46
C LEU A 53 -23.01 15.17 -9.53
N LEU A 54 -24.17 15.83 -9.36
CA LEU A 54 -25.47 15.21 -9.53
C LEU A 54 -26.20 15.87 -10.72
N ILE A 55 -26.76 15.05 -11.59
CA ILE A 55 -27.58 15.49 -12.71
C ILE A 55 -28.94 14.82 -12.59
N THR A 56 -30.00 15.62 -12.40
CA THR A 56 -31.40 15.19 -12.42
C THR A 56 -32.01 15.59 -13.73
N LEU A 57 -32.68 14.68 -14.40
CA LEU A 57 -33.34 14.91 -15.68
C LEU A 57 -34.80 14.50 -15.58
N ASN A 58 -35.66 15.27 -16.24
CA ASN A 58 -37.10 14.99 -16.37
C ASN A 58 -37.79 14.68 -15.03
N ALA A 59 -37.48 15.45 -13.98
CA ALA A 59 -38.16 15.30 -12.69
C ALA A 59 -39.65 15.62 -12.81
N ASP A 60 -40.47 15.00 -11.95
CA ASP A 60 -41.94 15.06 -12.03
C ASP A 60 -42.44 16.49 -12.00
N LYS A 61 -43.36 16.80 -12.93
CA LYS A 61 -43.96 18.12 -13.07
C LYS A 61 -45.11 18.37 -12.11
N SER A 62 -45.64 17.34 -11.47
CA SER A 62 -46.75 17.41 -10.53
C SER A 62 -46.35 17.98 -9.17
N GLU A 63 -45.05 17.90 -8.81
CA GLU A 63 -44.53 18.38 -7.55
C GLU A 63 -43.87 19.76 -7.65
N LYS A 64 -43.75 20.45 -6.51
CA LYS A 64 -43.08 21.75 -6.44
C LYS A 64 -41.56 21.54 -6.31
N ALA A 65 -40.82 21.87 -7.36
CA ALA A 65 -39.37 21.78 -7.45
C ALA A 65 -38.77 20.39 -7.20
N PRO A 66 -39.29 19.31 -7.79
CA PRO A 66 -38.90 17.93 -7.51
C PRO A 66 -37.42 17.66 -7.76
N HIS A 67 -36.84 18.25 -8.81
CA HIS A 67 -35.41 18.14 -9.13
C HIS A 67 -34.48 18.65 -8.03
N ILE A 68 -34.96 19.63 -7.22
CA ILE A 68 -34.19 20.15 -6.08
C ILE A 68 -34.34 19.22 -4.88
N GLU A 69 -35.56 18.73 -4.62
CA GLU A 69 -35.78 17.74 -3.54
C GLU A 69 -34.99 16.45 -3.77
N ASP A 70 -34.94 15.96 -4.99
CA ASP A 70 -34.13 14.79 -5.38
C ASP A 70 -32.65 15.03 -5.12
N ALA A 71 -32.13 16.22 -5.44
CA ALA A 71 -30.75 16.57 -5.14
C ALA A 71 -30.48 16.58 -3.63
N ILE A 72 -31.38 17.19 -2.83
CA ILE A 72 -31.27 17.22 -1.36
C ILE A 72 -31.31 15.81 -0.79
N LYS A 73 -32.28 14.98 -1.17
CA LYS A 73 -32.40 13.60 -0.71
C LYS A 73 -31.14 12.78 -1.05
N THR A 74 -30.63 12.91 -2.25
CA THR A 74 -29.45 12.19 -2.74
C THR A 74 -28.20 12.59 -1.96
N TYR A 75 -27.93 13.88 -1.80
CA TYR A 75 -26.77 14.35 -1.04
C TYR A 75 -26.89 14.01 0.46
N THR A 76 -28.10 14.13 1.04
CA THR A 76 -28.33 13.69 2.43
C THR A 76 -28.05 12.18 2.58
N TYR A 77 -28.48 11.37 1.60
CA TYR A 77 -28.17 9.94 1.61
C TYR A 77 -26.66 9.68 1.63
N PHE A 78 -25.89 10.34 0.77
CA PHE A 78 -24.43 10.15 0.74
C PHE A 78 -23.76 10.67 2.00
N SER A 79 -24.13 11.85 2.50
CA SER A 79 -23.54 12.41 3.73
C SER A 79 -23.83 11.56 4.97
N THR A 80 -24.96 10.83 5.00
CA THR A 80 -25.34 10.00 6.14
C THR A 80 -24.76 8.58 6.03
N ASN A 81 -24.68 8.03 4.81
CA ASN A 81 -24.41 6.59 4.62
C ASN A 81 -22.99 6.28 4.13
N TYR A 82 -22.20 7.29 3.79
CA TYR A 82 -20.85 7.10 3.29
C TYR A 82 -19.85 7.96 4.08
N GLY A 83 -18.59 7.54 4.10
CA GLY A 83 -17.49 8.28 4.71
C GLY A 83 -16.15 7.61 4.44
N TYR A 84 -15.07 8.30 4.76
CA TYR A 84 -13.73 7.71 4.65
C TYR A 84 -13.51 6.64 5.72
N LYS A 85 -13.17 5.42 5.29
CA LYS A 85 -12.83 4.30 6.17
C LYS A 85 -11.38 3.94 5.98
N ILE A 86 -10.67 3.67 7.09
CA ILE A 86 -9.32 3.11 7.04
C ILE A 86 -9.47 1.63 6.67
N ILE A 87 -9.02 1.26 5.47
CA ILE A 87 -9.03 -0.13 5.00
C ILE A 87 -7.71 -0.84 5.28
N VAL A 88 -6.61 -0.10 5.39
CA VAL A 88 -5.29 -0.59 5.84
C VAL A 88 -4.76 0.37 6.89
N ASP A 89 -4.29 -0.16 8.00
CA ASP A 89 -3.54 0.59 9.02
C ASP A 89 -2.06 0.21 8.99
N ASN A 90 -1.18 1.12 9.40
CA ASN A 90 0.27 0.93 9.44
C ASN A 90 0.69 -0.36 10.19
N ASN A 91 -0.06 -0.74 11.21
CA ASN A 91 0.23 -1.88 12.08
C ASN A 91 -0.48 -3.17 11.68
N ASP A 92 -1.33 -3.15 10.65
CA ASP A 92 -2.00 -4.36 10.17
C ASP A 92 -0.94 -5.37 9.69
N ILE A 93 -1.02 -6.60 10.21
CA ILE A 93 -0.15 -7.70 9.77
C ILE A 93 -0.68 -8.20 8.43
N VAL A 94 0.18 -8.13 7.42
CA VAL A 94 -0.19 -8.47 6.04
C VAL A 94 0.20 -9.91 5.70
N THR A 95 1.37 -10.33 6.15
CA THR A 95 1.91 -11.66 5.90
C THR A 95 2.98 -12.01 6.94
N THR A 96 3.27 -13.31 7.06
CA THR A 96 4.37 -13.82 7.90
C THR A 96 5.40 -14.48 6.99
N LEU A 97 6.64 -14.00 7.02
CA LEU A 97 7.74 -14.51 6.19
C LEU A 97 8.70 -15.38 7.01
N LYS A 98 9.32 -16.37 6.35
CA LYS A 98 10.44 -17.13 6.91
C LYS A 98 11.69 -16.26 6.96
N THR A 99 12.57 -16.54 7.93
CA THR A 99 13.81 -15.79 8.06
C THR A 99 15.03 -16.68 7.85
N LYS A 100 16.13 -16.07 7.37
CA LYS A 100 17.46 -16.68 7.28
C LYS A 100 18.47 -15.84 8.05
N ASN A 101 19.46 -16.52 8.66
CA ASN A 101 20.56 -15.88 9.40
C ASN A 101 20.08 -15.02 10.58
N ALA A 102 18.88 -15.31 11.10
CA ALA A 102 18.27 -14.62 12.23
C ALA A 102 17.92 -15.58 13.35
N LYS A 103 17.69 -15.04 14.56
CA LYS A 103 17.22 -15.81 15.72
C LYS A 103 15.75 -16.19 15.58
N GLU A 104 14.97 -15.28 15.05
CA GLU A 104 13.56 -15.47 14.74
C GLU A 104 13.43 -16.45 13.57
N LYS A 105 12.55 -17.43 13.63
CA LYS A 105 12.29 -18.37 12.53
C LYS A 105 11.35 -17.76 11.47
N THR A 106 10.45 -16.92 11.94
CA THR A 106 9.47 -16.18 11.12
C THR A 106 9.35 -14.77 11.65
N ILE A 107 8.83 -13.88 10.83
CA ILE A 107 8.55 -12.50 11.19
C ILE A 107 7.25 -12.04 10.53
N ASP A 108 6.41 -11.37 11.31
CA ASP A 108 5.20 -10.72 10.81
C ASP A 108 5.57 -9.41 10.13
N ILE A 109 5.11 -9.23 8.90
CA ILE A 109 5.34 -8.01 8.13
C ILE A 109 4.09 -7.15 8.19
N LYS A 110 4.27 -5.94 8.69
CA LYS A 110 3.23 -4.93 8.80
C LYS A 110 3.07 -4.18 7.49
N ALA A 111 1.88 -3.64 7.27
CA ALA A 111 1.57 -2.84 6.08
C ALA A 111 2.50 -1.63 5.92
N GLY A 112 2.87 -0.96 7.04
CA GLY A 112 3.75 0.22 7.03
C GLY A 112 3.16 1.43 6.29
N THR A 113 1.88 1.37 5.92
CA THR A 113 1.14 2.43 5.23
C THR A 113 -0.29 2.45 5.71
N GLN A 114 -0.94 3.63 5.60
CA GLN A 114 -2.36 3.77 5.87
C GLN A 114 -3.10 4.07 4.57
N ILE A 115 -4.15 3.29 4.28
CA ILE A 115 -5.00 3.48 3.10
C ILE A 115 -6.43 3.75 3.57
N LYS A 116 -7.01 4.83 3.05
CA LYS A 116 -8.40 5.21 3.29
C LYS A 116 -9.18 5.11 1.99
N LYS A 117 -10.43 4.64 2.07
CA LYS A 117 -11.39 4.61 0.97
C LYS A 117 -12.71 5.23 1.39
N TYR A 118 -13.37 5.88 0.46
CA TYR A 118 -14.72 6.39 0.67
C TYR A 118 -15.71 5.25 0.45
N LEU A 119 -16.31 4.75 1.52
CA LEU A 119 -17.13 3.53 1.55
C LEU A 119 -18.40 3.77 2.35
N LYS A 120 -19.36 2.86 2.25
CA LYS A 120 -20.55 2.84 3.10
C LYS A 120 -20.18 2.75 4.58
N ASN A 121 -21.02 3.35 5.44
CA ASN A 121 -20.82 3.36 6.89
C ASN A 121 -20.99 1.97 7.54
N ASP A 122 -21.67 1.03 6.87
CA ASP A 122 -21.79 -0.39 7.26
C ASP A 122 -20.58 -1.25 6.90
N PHE A 123 -19.52 -0.64 6.35
CA PHE A 123 -18.28 -1.33 6.04
C PHE A 123 -17.63 -1.93 7.31
N ASP A 124 -17.36 -3.25 7.26
CA ASP A 124 -16.71 -3.99 8.34
C ASP A 124 -15.27 -4.33 7.97
N LYS A 125 -14.31 -3.65 8.61
CA LYS A 125 -12.87 -3.89 8.38
C LYS A 125 -12.45 -5.34 8.64
N ASN A 126 -13.13 -6.09 9.50
CA ASN A 126 -12.78 -7.47 9.82
C ASN A 126 -13.01 -8.44 8.66
N LYS A 127 -13.76 -8.03 7.65
CA LYS A 127 -13.95 -8.81 6.41
C LYS A 127 -12.83 -8.61 5.39
N ILE A 128 -11.89 -7.71 5.65
CA ILE A 128 -10.71 -7.53 4.78
C ILE A 128 -9.83 -8.77 4.88
N LYS A 129 -9.35 -9.22 3.72
CA LYS A 129 -8.30 -10.21 3.58
C LYS A 129 -7.16 -9.62 2.76
N TYR A 130 -5.94 -9.88 3.21
CA TYR A 130 -4.74 -9.50 2.46
C TYR A 130 -4.24 -10.70 1.66
N GLU A 131 -4.11 -10.53 0.35
CA GLU A 131 -3.48 -11.50 -0.53
C GLU A 131 -2.11 -11.00 -0.93
N TYR A 132 -1.08 -11.65 -0.39
CA TYR A 132 0.31 -11.28 -0.61
C TYR A 132 0.93 -12.10 -1.74
N THR A 133 1.60 -11.42 -2.66
CA THR A 133 2.39 -12.02 -3.74
C THR A 133 3.80 -11.43 -3.73
N GLY A 134 4.80 -12.26 -3.41
CA GLY A 134 6.19 -11.79 -3.31
C GLY A 134 7.14 -12.83 -2.75
N THR A 135 8.22 -12.38 -2.11
CA THR A 135 9.18 -13.28 -1.47
C THR A 135 8.59 -13.95 -0.22
N ASP A 136 8.84 -15.24 -0.05
CA ASP A 136 8.42 -16.01 1.13
C ASP A 136 9.48 -16.04 2.25
N THR A 137 10.68 -15.53 1.95
CA THR A 137 11.83 -15.60 2.86
C THR A 137 12.64 -14.32 2.81
N ILE A 138 13.03 -13.82 3.99
CA ILE A 138 13.94 -12.69 4.14
C ILE A 138 15.16 -13.09 4.99
N SER A 139 16.25 -12.35 4.88
CA SER A 139 17.48 -12.57 5.64
C SER A 139 17.75 -11.42 6.61
N TYR A 140 18.52 -11.69 7.69
CA TYR A 140 19.08 -10.63 8.52
C TYR A 140 19.76 -9.52 7.71
N PHE A 141 20.35 -9.85 6.55
CA PHE A 141 21.04 -8.90 5.67
C PHE A 141 20.11 -8.13 4.74
N THR A 142 18.81 -8.43 4.75
CA THR A 142 17.83 -7.68 3.95
C THR A 142 17.73 -6.25 4.48
N LYS A 143 17.95 -5.27 3.61
CA LYS A 143 17.93 -3.85 3.98
C LYS A 143 16.51 -3.35 4.17
N LYS A 144 16.29 -2.48 5.16
CA LYS A 144 15.03 -1.71 5.27
C LYS A 144 14.81 -0.92 3.98
N GLY A 145 13.55 -0.83 3.56
CA GLY A 145 13.19 -0.20 2.27
C GLY A 145 13.19 -1.18 1.08
N THR A 146 13.63 -2.45 1.27
CA THR A 146 13.53 -3.45 0.19
C THR A 146 12.08 -3.77 -0.12
N LEU A 147 11.72 -3.77 -1.42
CA LEU A 147 10.42 -4.22 -1.89
C LEU A 147 10.31 -5.74 -1.68
N LEU A 148 9.32 -6.17 -0.93
CA LEU A 148 9.04 -7.58 -0.66
C LEU A 148 8.08 -8.18 -1.67
N GLY A 149 7.08 -7.42 -2.11
CA GLY A 149 6.06 -7.86 -3.05
C GLY A 149 4.88 -6.91 -3.11
N ASN A 150 3.76 -7.40 -3.63
CA ASN A 150 2.49 -6.68 -3.72
C ASN A 150 1.45 -7.32 -2.81
N VAL A 151 0.55 -6.50 -2.31
CA VAL A 151 -0.59 -6.91 -1.47
C VAL A 151 -1.87 -6.44 -2.13
N SER A 152 -2.78 -7.37 -2.41
CA SER A 152 -4.17 -7.06 -2.81
C SER A 152 -5.05 -7.06 -1.57
N ILE A 153 -5.91 -6.05 -1.47
CA ILE A 153 -6.87 -5.89 -0.38
C ILE A 153 -8.21 -6.43 -0.88
N ILE A 154 -8.64 -7.55 -0.35
CA ILE A 154 -9.87 -8.23 -0.76
C ILE A 154 -10.96 -7.98 0.26
N TYR A 155 -12.15 -7.58 -0.21
CA TYR A 155 -13.36 -7.40 0.59
C TYR A 155 -14.55 -8.06 -0.12
N ASP A 156 -15.24 -8.93 0.56
CA ASP A 156 -16.37 -9.73 0.00
C ASP A 156 -16.04 -10.36 -1.37
N GLY A 157 -14.79 -10.87 -1.51
CA GLY A 157 -14.31 -11.56 -2.72
C GLY A 157 -13.93 -10.64 -3.89
N LYS A 158 -13.93 -9.32 -3.70
CA LYS A 158 -13.51 -8.34 -4.72
C LYS A 158 -12.28 -7.57 -4.25
N GLU A 159 -11.37 -7.30 -5.17
CA GLU A 159 -10.23 -6.43 -4.90
C GLU A 159 -10.72 -4.98 -4.76
N LEU A 160 -10.46 -4.39 -3.58
CA LEU A 160 -10.74 -2.97 -3.30
C LEU A 160 -9.57 -2.07 -3.70
N ASP A 161 -8.34 -2.53 -3.46
CA ASP A 161 -7.11 -1.79 -3.72
C ASP A 161 -5.89 -2.73 -3.63
N ASN A 162 -4.70 -2.19 -3.97
CA ASN A 162 -3.44 -2.89 -3.79
C ASN A 162 -2.32 -1.91 -3.41
N PHE A 163 -1.26 -2.44 -2.79
CA PHE A 163 -0.07 -1.65 -2.44
C PHE A 163 1.20 -2.50 -2.44
N LYS A 164 2.33 -1.81 -2.54
CA LYS A 164 3.66 -2.44 -2.45
C LYS A 164 4.05 -2.63 -1.00
N LEU A 165 4.44 -3.85 -0.64
CA LEU A 165 4.92 -4.18 0.70
C LEU A 165 6.42 -3.96 0.78
N ILE A 166 6.85 -3.11 1.70
CA ILE A 166 8.24 -2.71 1.88
C ILE A 166 8.73 -3.21 3.24
N TYR A 167 9.93 -3.78 3.27
CA TYR A 167 10.54 -4.25 4.51
C TYR A 167 10.92 -3.10 5.45
N SER A 168 10.35 -3.10 6.65
CA SER A 168 10.60 -2.07 7.68
C SER A 168 11.07 -2.65 9.02
N GLU A 169 10.92 -3.95 9.22
CA GLU A 169 11.14 -4.65 10.47
C GLU A 169 12.64 -4.79 10.80
N THR A 170 12.94 -5.35 11.97
CA THR A 170 14.33 -5.60 12.41
C THR A 170 14.46 -7.06 12.84
N LEU A 171 15.47 -7.75 12.32
CA LEU A 171 15.84 -9.12 12.70
C LEU A 171 17.05 -9.10 13.61
N THR A 172 17.17 -10.11 14.47
CA THR A 172 18.35 -10.32 15.31
C THR A 172 19.28 -11.35 14.66
N PHE A 173 20.56 -11.04 14.49
CA PHE A 173 21.53 -11.95 13.90
C PHE A 173 21.68 -13.24 14.71
N SER A 174 21.80 -14.37 14.02
CA SER A 174 22.13 -15.67 14.61
C SER A 174 23.30 -16.32 13.90
N LEU A 175 24.43 -16.44 14.62
CA LEU A 175 25.63 -17.12 14.11
C LEU A 175 25.35 -18.60 13.79
N ILE A 176 24.57 -19.28 14.63
CA ILE A 176 24.20 -20.69 14.43
C ILE A 176 23.38 -20.83 13.14
N SER A 177 22.35 -20.01 12.96
CA SER A 177 21.53 -20.01 11.74
C SER A 177 22.37 -19.67 10.50
N PHE A 178 23.32 -18.73 10.62
CA PHE A 178 24.24 -18.39 9.54
C PHE A 178 25.12 -19.57 9.14
N ILE A 179 25.73 -20.29 10.10
CA ILE A 179 26.57 -21.46 9.81
C ILE A 179 25.73 -22.55 9.14
N TRP A 180 24.56 -22.88 9.66
CA TRP A 180 23.68 -23.89 9.08
C TRP A 180 23.22 -23.56 7.67
N ASN A 181 22.80 -22.32 7.42
CA ASN A 181 22.35 -21.89 6.11
C ASN A 181 23.47 -21.83 5.05
N ASN A 182 24.73 -21.74 5.49
CA ASN A 182 25.91 -21.63 4.60
C ASN A 182 26.89 -22.82 4.76
N LEU A 183 26.48 -23.92 5.41
CA LEU A 183 27.36 -25.02 5.78
C LEU A 183 28.16 -25.56 4.58
N ILE A 184 27.53 -25.79 3.44
CA ILE A 184 28.19 -26.31 2.23
C ILE A 184 29.26 -25.34 1.74
N ILE A 185 28.97 -24.04 1.70
CA ILE A 185 29.92 -23.01 1.26
C ILE A 185 31.11 -22.95 2.21
N ILE A 186 30.89 -23.03 3.52
CA ILE A 186 31.93 -23.02 4.53
C ILE A 186 32.87 -24.26 4.37
N ILE A 187 32.29 -25.44 4.17
CA ILE A 187 33.05 -26.67 3.91
C ILE A 187 33.92 -26.53 2.67
N VAL A 188 33.38 -26.03 1.56
CA VAL A 188 34.11 -25.81 0.31
C VAL A 188 35.29 -24.85 0.52
N ILE A 189 35.06 -23.73 1.22
CA ILE A 189 36.14 -22.76 1.55
C ILE A 189 37.25 -23.42 2.38
N LEU A 190 36.86 -24.15 3.42
CA LEU A 190 37.85 -24.85 4.27
C LEU A 190 38.66 -25.89 3.47
N PHE A 191 38.01 -26.59 2.53
CA PHE A 191 38.67 -27.54 1.66
C PHE A 191 39.69 -26.86 0.72
N ILE A 192 39.32 -25.74 0.12
CA ILE A 192 40.24 -24.95 -0.72
C ILE A 192 41.42 -24.44 0.11
N LEU A 193 41.21 -23.92 1.33
CA LEU A 193 42.25 -23.46 2.22
C LEU A 193 43.20 -24.61 2.58
N PHE A 194 42.67 -25.82 2.84
CA PHE A 194 43.46 -27.00 3.09
C PHE A 194 44.36 -27.36 1.90
N ILE A 195 43.83 -27.33 0.67
CA ILE A 195 44.63 -27.59 -0.54
C ILE A 195 45.76 -26.54 -0.69
N VAL A 196 45.48 -25.27 -0.53
CA VAL A 196 46.47 -24.18 -0.60
C VAL A 196 47.56 -24.39 0.46
N PHE A 197 47.17 -24.69 1.68
CA PHE A 197 48.11 -24.98 2.78
C PHE A 197 49.03 -26.16 2.43
N ARG A 198 48.50 -27.24 1.85
CA ARG A 198 49.26 -28.40 1.43
C ARG A 198 50.26 -28.04 0.31
N ILE A 199 49.86 -27.24 -0.66
CA ILE A 199 50.74 -26.78 -1.76
C ILE A 199 51.90 -25.95 -1.17
N ILE A 200 51.64 -25.03 -0.23
CA ILE A 200 52.66 -24.23 0.45
C ILE A 200 53.65 -25.11 1.19
N GLN A 201 53.18 -26.08 1.97
CA GLN A 201 54.04 -27.04 2.69
C GLN A 201 54.94 -27.81 1.74
N LEU A 202 54.39 -28.33 0.63
CA LEU A 202 55.18 -29.08 -0.34
C LEU A 202 56.22 -28.19 -1.02
N THR A 203 55.90 -26.97 -1.34
CA THR A 203 56.83 -26.01 -1.95
C THR A 203 57.98 -25.65 -0.99
N ILE A 204 57.67 -25.41 0.27
CA ILE A 204 58.71 -25.16 1.30
C ILE A 204 59.60 -26.39 1.47
N LYS A 205 59.03 -27.60 1.51
CA LYS A 205 59.77 -28.84 1.62
C LYS A 205 60.69 -29.07 0.45
N LYS A 206 60.22 -28.78 -0.79
CA LYS A 206 61.00 -28.85 -2.05
C LYS A 206 62.16 -27.85 -2.01
N LYS A 207 61.95 -26.59 -1.63
CA LYS A 207 63.01 -25.57 -1.51
C LYS A 207 64.06 -25.97 -0.46
N ARG A 208 63.65 -26.51 0.71
CA ARG A 208 64.60 -27.00 1.75
C ARG A 208 65.47 -28.16 1.26
N ARG A 209 64.88 -29.10 0.49
CA ARG A 209 65.63 -30.20 -0.14
C ARG A 209 66.67 -29.70 -1.18
N GLN A 210 66.30 -28.74 -2.01
CA GLN A 210 67.19 -28.14 -3.02
C GLN A 210 68.38 -27.42 -2.33
N ARG A 211 68.15 -26.64 -1.28
CA ARG A 211 69.23 -25.97 -0.50
C ARG A 211 70.20 -26.97 0.10
N ARG A 212 69.73 -28.08 0.68
CA ARG A 212 70.59 -29.14 1.22
C ARG A 212 71.41 -29.85 0.15
N HIS A 213 70.88 -30.00 -1.06
CA HIS A 213 71.62 -30.58 -2.20
C HIS A 213 72.70 -29.63 -2.73
N GLN A 214 72.47 -28.34 -2.77
CA GLN A 214 73.46 -27.34 -3.17
C GLN A 214 74.63 -27.24 -2.17
N GLN A 215 74.38 -27.38 -0.87
CA GLN A 215 75.41 -27.38 0.16
C GLN A 215 76.27 -28.66 0.21
N ARG A 216 75.85 -29.74 -0.44
CA ARG A 216 76.57 -31.02 -0.50
C ARG A 216 77.39 -31.19 -1.78
N LYS A 217 77.42 -30.25 -2.74
CA LYS A 217 78.31 -30.30 -3.89
C LYS A 217 79.73 -29.91 -3.45
N PRO A 218 80.76 -30.79 -3.63
CA PRO A 218 82.12 -30.41 -3.29
C PRO A 218 82.56 -29.26 -4.18
N GLN A 219 83.23 -28.26 -3.60
CA GLN A 219 83.96 -27.26 -4.33
C GLN A 219 85.16 -27.96 -4.93
N ASN A 220 85.16 -28.13 -6.26
CA ASN A 220 86.37 -28.47 -7.03
C ASN A 220 87.03 -27.18 -7.42
#